data_e68dda462f01f359984e44b4c413acf1
#
_entry.id   e68dda462f01f359984e44b4c413acf1
#
_cell.length_a   1.000
_cell.length_b   1.000
_cell.length_c   1.000
_cell.angle_alpha   90.00
_cell.angle_beta   90.00
_cell.angle_gamma   90.00
#
_symmetry.space_group_name_H-M   'P 1'
#
loop_
_entity.id
_entity.type
_entity.pdbx_description
1 polymer ?
#
loop_
_entity_poly.entity_id
_entity_poly.type
_entity_poly.pdbx_seq_one_letter_code
_entity_poly.pdbx_strand_id
1 'polypeptide(L)'
;FRDTKNHNIFASWSPYTRGLTFHNFLINYFVNNNKKDFLKFKKSINNMNVGNPPGILYQNKFHITYDDCVSFEEISFLYKIFNKKLNFIAEVGPGYGRMVEAIIKNFDVKKYIVIDYKNILLLTKKYLSKVLKKKDYKKIVFIDFENFKFQKDFFIKKYNIKNFDLFFNSDSFHEIEKKVIKKYINYFAFISNNFFIKNAVGKYKPKDLINHLVNRKVPSNIKRLGFCNEEINIFDRRKLVSQSKKFLKX
;
A
#
# COMPACT_ATOMS: atom_id res chain seq x y z
N PHE A 1 -1.75 -12.04 -6.73
CA PHE A 1 -2.29 -11.00 -5.82
C PHE A 1 -3.45 -10.24 -6.45
N ARG A 2 -3.47 -10.05 -7.75
CA ARG A 2 -4.60 -9.41 -8.44
C ARG A 2 -5.57 -10.44 -9.03
N ASP A 3 -5.20 -11.70 -9.07
CA ASP A 3 -6.09 -12.77 -9.49
C ASP A 3 -6.92 -13.22 -8.28
N THR A 4 -8.21 -13.07 -8.39
CA THR A 4 -9.15 -13.34 -7.31
C THR A 4 -9.78 -14.73 -7.37
N LYS A 5 -9.34 -15.58 -8.28
CA LYS A 5 -9.82 -16.97 -8.33
C LYS A 5 -9.35 -17.78 -7.13
N ASN A 6 -8.24 -17.36 -6.52
CA ASN A 6 -7.72 -18.00 -5.32
C ASN A 6 -8.08 -17.18 -4.08
N HIS A 7 -9.03 -17.65 -3.31
CA HIS A 7 -9.52 -17.04 -2.09
C HIS A 7 -8.59 -17.33 -0.93
N ASN A 8 -7.50 -16.63 -0.85
CA ASN A 8 -6.55 -16.95 0.19
C ASN A 8 -6.41 -15.82 1.21
N ILE A 9 -5.29 -15.75 1.80
CA ILE A 9 -4.91 -14.88 2.88
C ILE A 9 -5.17 -13.38 2.71
N PHE A 10 -5.42 -12.92 1.50
CA PHE A 10 -5.78 -11.51 1.26
C PHE A 10 -7.30 -11.30 1.27
N ALA A 11 -7.99 -12.24 1.85
CA ALA A 11 -9.45 -12.36 1.84
C ALA A 11 -10.19 -11.13 2.36
N SER A 12 -9.60 -10.39 3.28
CA SER A 12 -10.26 -9.19 3.82
C SER A 12 -10.51 -8.12 2.74
N TRP A 13 -9.77 -8.18 1.65
CA TRP A 13 -9.92 -7.25 0.53
C TRP A 13 -10.50 -7.91 -0.71
N SER A 14 -10.72 -9.22 -0.65
CA SER A 14 -11.27 -9.96 -1.77
C SER A 14 -12.76 -9.65 -1.94
N PRO A 15 -13.21 -9.37 -3.17
CA PRO A 15 -14.64 -9.22 -3.43
C PRO A 15 -15.43 -10.48 -3.08
N TYR A 16 -14.78 -11.64 -3.05
CA TYR A 16 -15.46 -12.91 -2.76
C TYR A 16 -15.82 -13.07 -1.27
N THR A 17 -15.12 -12.40 -0.38
CA THR A 17 -15.45 -12.44 1.05
C THR A 17 -16.58 -11.49 1.43
N ARG A 18 -16.81 -10.46 0.62
CA ARG A 18 -17.83 -9.45 0.89
C ARG A 18 -18.83 -9.28 -0.25
N GLY A 19 -18.62 -10.03 -1.33
CA GLY A 19 -19.45 -9.99 -2.52
C GLY A 19 -19.07 -8.90 -3.50
N LEU A 20 -19.15 -9.22 -4.77
CA LEU A 20 -18.84 -8.28 -5.86
C LEU A 20 -19.74 -7.04 -5.82
N THR A 21 -21.01 -7.23 -5.47
CA THR A 21 -21.99 -6.12 -5.36
C THR A 21 -21.54 -5.08 -4.35
N PHE A 22 -21.08 -5.53 -3.19
CA PHE A 22 -20.61 -4.62 -2.14
C PHE A 22 -19.36 -3.87 -2.58
N HIS A 23 -18.39 -4.57 -3.20
CA HIS A 23 -17.19 -3.92 -3.74
C HIS A 23 -17.55 -2.89 -4.81
N ASN A 24 -18.44 -3.23 -5.72
CA ASN A 24 -18.88 -2.33 -6.78
C ASN A 24 -19.58 -1.09 -6.20
N PHE A 25 -20.39 -1.29 -5.16
CA PHE A 25 -21.01 -0.18 -4.45
C PHE A 25 -19.96 0.75 -3.84
N LEU A 26 -18.96 0.19 -3.14
CA LEU A 26 -17.89 1.00 -2.53
C LEU A 26 -17.11 1.79 -3.58
N ILE A 27 -16.77 1.15 -4.70
CA ILE A 27 -16.03 1.80 -5.78
C ILE A 27 -16.87 2.95 -6.37
N ASN A 28 -18.15 2.69 -6.69
CA ASN A 28 -19.03 3.71 -7.24
C ASN A 28 -19.21 4.88 -6.28
N TYR A 29 -19.46 4.59 -5.01
CA TYR A 29 -19.61 5.61 -3.97
C TYR A 29 -18.35 6.47 -3.89
N PHE A 30 -17.18 5.83 -3.84
CA PHE A 30 -15.90 6.53 -3.74
C PHE A 30 -15.62 7.40 -4.97
N VAL A 31 -15.82 6.85 -6.17
CA VAL A 31 -15.57 7.56 -7.42
C VAL A 31 -16.50 8.78 -7.55
N ASN A 32 -17.78 8.62 -7.24
CA ASN A 32 -18.74 9.71 -7.36
C ASN A 32 -18.44 10.86 -6.39
N ASN A 33 -17.94 10.55 -5.19
CA ASN A 33 -17.57 11.58 -4.22
C ASN A 33 -16.27 12.29 -4.54
N ASN A 34 -15.43 11.72 -5.43
CA ASN A 34 -14.10 12.26 -5.75
C ASN A 34 -13.88 12.41 -7.26
N LYS A 35 -14.94 12.46 -8.03
CA LYS A 35 -14.95 12.23 -9.48
C LYS A 35 -13.84 12.91 -10.27
N LYS A 36 -13.72 14.24 -10.18
CA LYS A 36 -12.75 15.01 -10.96
C LYS A 36 -11.31 14.58 -10.70
N ASP A 37 -10.94 14.58 -9.44
CA ASP A 37 -9.55 14.29 -9.04
C ASP A 37 -9.23 12.81 -9.20
N PHE A 38 -10.20 11.94 -8.91
CA PHE A 38 -10.03 10.50 -9.09
C PHE A 38 -9.81 10.14 -10.57
N LEU A 39 -10.61 10.69 -11.49
CA LEU A 39 -10.44 10.38 -12.91
C LEU A 39 -9.12 10.92 -13.46
N LYS A 40 -8.66 12.06 -12.98
CA LYS A 40 -7.33 12.59 -13.30
C LYS A 40 -6.23 11.62 -12.86
N PHE A 41 -6.32 11.17 -11.61
CA PHE A 41 -5.40 10.17 -11.06
C PHE A 41 -5.47 8.85 -11.87
N LYS A 42 -6.68 8.35 -12.14
CA LYS A 42 -6.86 7.08 -12.88
C LYS A 42 -6.22 7.13 -14.26
N LYS A 43 -6.30 8.29 -14.94
CA LYS A 43 -5.61 8.48 -16.22
C LYS A 43 -4.08 8.39 -16.08
N SER A 44 -3.52 8.86 -14.95
CA SER A 44 -2.07 8.81 -14.74
C SER A 44 -1.58 7.38 -14.53
N ILE A 45 -2.36 6.54 -13.86
CA ILE A 45 -1.95 5.15 -13.55
C ILE A 45 -2.48 4.11 -14.54
N ASN A 46 -3.00 4.49 -15.66
CA ASN A 46 -3.65 3.63 -16.66
C ASN A 46 -3.04 2.20 -16.75
N ASN A 47 -3.17 1.43 -15.68
CA ASN A 47 -2.54 0.12 -15.49
C ASN A 47 -3.29 -1.02 -16.18
N MET A 48 -4.36 -0.69 -16.90
CA MET A 48 -5.08 -1.55 -17.85
C MET A 48 -5.11 -3.03 -17.45
N ASN A 49 -5.99 -3.44 -16.65
CA ASN A 49 -6.32 -4.85 -16.43
C ASN A 49 -5.14 -5.84 -16.26
N VAL A 50 -3.94 -5.35 -15.90
CA VAL A 50 -2.83 -6.26 -15.64
C VAL A 50 -3.20 -7.14 -14.44
N GLY A 51 -3.29 -8.45 -14.65
CA GLY A 51 -3.74 -9.41 -13.65
C GLY A 51 -5.26 -9.52 -13.54
N ASN A 52 -6.01 -8.86 -14.42
CA ASN A 52 -7.47 -8.93 -14.49
C ASN A 52 -8.17 -8.81 -13.12
N PRO A 53 -7.88 -7.75 -12.35
CA PRO A 53 -8.51 -7.60 -11.03
C PRO A 53 -10.00 -7.29 -11.16
N PRO A 54 -10.83 -7.71 -10.21
CA PRO A 54 -12.24 -7.33 -10.23
C PRO A 54 -12.41 -5.83 -10.03
N GLY A 55 -13.40 -5.28 -10.70
CA GLY A 55 -13.68 -3.83 -10.63
C GLY A 55 -14.94 -3.48 -11.38
N ILE A 56 -15.19 -2.20 -11.55
CA ILE A 56 -16.32 -1.69 -12.33
C ILE A 56 -15.83 -1.05 -13.62
N LEU A 57 -16.66 -1.09 -14.66
CA LEU A 57 -16.41 -0.35 -15.89
C LEU A 57 -17.16 1.00 -15.78
N TYR A 58 -16.46 2.03 -15.37
CA TYR A 58 -17.04 3.35 -15.13
C TYR A 58 -17.11 4.13 -16.46
N GLN A 59 -18.31 4.61 -16.82
CA GLN A 59 -18.58 5.34 -18.06
C GLN A 59 -18.11 4.59 -19.31
N ASN A 60 -18.18 3.26 -19.31
CA ASN A 60 -17.75 2.39 -20.41
C ASN A 60 -16.31 2.66 -20.89
N LYS A 61 -15.48 3.25 -20.03
CA LYS A 61 -14.13 3.69 -20.41
C LYS A 61 -13.06 3.29 -19.41
N PHE A 62 -13.35 3.42 -18.12
CA PHE A 62 -12.35 3.22 -17.09
C PHE A 62 -12.66 1.97 -16.29
N HIS A 63 -11.79 0.98 -16.35
CA HIS A 63 -11.84 -0.14 -15.42
C HIS A 63 -11.25 0.33 -14.09
N ILE A 64 -12.08 0.39 -13.06
CA ILE A 64 -11.73 0.90 -11.75
C ILE A 64 -11.82 -0.23 -10.73
N THR A 65 -10.73 -0.43 -9.99
CA THR A 65 -10.64 -1.43 -8.94
C THR A 65 -10.67 -0.77 -7.56
N TYR A 66 -10.88 -1.58 -6.54
CA TYR A 66 -10.76 -1.11 -5.15
C TYR A 66 -9.33 -0.61 -4.87
N ASP A 67 -8.33 -1.28 -5.41
CA ASP A 67 -6.92 -0.87 -5.27
C ASP A 67 -6.67 0.53 -5.85
N ASP A 68 -7.35 0.89 -6.94
CA ASP A 68 -7.25 2.24 -7.49
C ASP A 68 -7.77 3.28 -6.51
N CYS A 69 -8.88 2.98 -5.82
CA CYS A 69 -9.46 3.88 -4.81
C CYS A 69 -8.50 4.07 -3.63
N VAL A 70 -7.91 2.98 -3.16
CA VAL A 70 -6.93 3.03 -2.05
C VAL A 70 -5.68 3.82 -2.47
N SER A 71 -5.18 3.58 -3.69
CA SER A 71 -4.03 4.32 -4.22
C SER A 71 -4.31 5.81 -4.33
N PHE A 72 -5.49 6.17 -4.81
CA PHE A 72 -5.89 7.58 -4.92
C PHE A 72 -5.91 8.27 -3.55
N GLU A 73 -6.45 7.59 -2.54
CA GLU A 73 -6.51 8.13 -1.17
C GLU A 73 -5.09 8.40 -0.64
N GLU A 74 -4.20 7.43 -0.82
CA GLU A 74 -2.80 7.53 -0.37
C GLU A 74 -2.04 8.61 -1.15
N ILE A 75 -2.20 8.68 -2.47
CA ILE A 75 -1.58 9.71 -3.31
C ILE A 75 -2.10 11.10 -2.93
N SER A 76 -3.41 11.23 -2.73
CA SER A 76 -4.02 12.52 -2.34
C SER A 76 -3.48 13.02 -1.00
N PHE A 77 -3.22 12.10 -0.08
CA PHE A 77 -2.59 12.45 1.20
C PHE A 77 -1.15 12.91 0.99
N LEU A 78 -0.38 12.16 0.19
CA LEU A 78 1.03 12.53 -0.08
C LEU A 78 1.15 13.87 -0.82
N TYR A 79 0.22 14.19 -1.72
CA TYR A 79 0.21 15.48 -2.41
C TYR A 79 0.12 16.67 -1.45
N LYS A 80 -0.67 16.53 -0.39
CA LYS A 80 -0.84 17.60 0.61
C LYS A 80 0.45 17.90 1.36
N ILE A 81 1.37 16.93 1.41
CA ILE A 81 2.63 17.05 2.17
C ILE A 81 3.79 17.46 1.25
N PHE A 82 3.88 16.84 0.08
CA PHE A 82 5.10 16.90 -0.74
C PHE A 82 4.96 17.72 -2.03
N ASN A 83 3.76 18.14 -2.40
CA ASN A 83 3.52 18.98 -3.58
C ASN A 83 4.37 18.52 -4.80
N LYS A 84 4.30 17.25 -5.16
CA LYS A 84 5.00 16.57 -6.26
C LYS A 84 6.49 16.26 -6.07
N LYS A 85 7.17 16.80 -5.05
CA LYS A 85 8.61 16.54 -4.88
C LYS A 85 8.86 15.41 -3.89
N LEU A 86 9.14 14.23 -4.42
CA LEU A 86 9.56 13.05 -3.65
C LEU A 86 10.74 12.40 -4.37
N ASN A 87 11.95 12.88 -4.09
CA ASN A 87 13.14 12.42 -4.82
C ASN A 87 13.54 10.98 -4.46
N PHE A 88 13.63 10.69 -3.16
CA PHE A 88 14.14 9.42 -2.65
C PHE A 88 13.13 8.78 -1.72
N ILE A 89 12.67 7.59 -2.06
CA ILE A 89 11.65 6.86 -1.32
C ILE A 89 12.17 5.47 -0.98
N ALA A 90 11.90 5.00 0.24
CA ALA A 90 12.09 3.61 0.63
C ALA A 90 10.75 3.02 1.03
N GLU A 91 10.38 1.89 0.44
CA GLU A 91 9.15 1.16 0.76
C GLU A 91 9.48 -0.26 1.19
N VAL A 92 8.89 -0.69 2.31
CA VAL A 92 8.94 -2.07 2.77
C VAL A 92 7.58 -2.71 2.50
N GLY A 93 7.59 -3.86 1.83
CA GLY A 93 6.36 -4.58 1.51
C GLY A 93 5.56 -3.96 0.37
N PRO A 94 6.17 -3.76 -0.82
CA PRO A 94 5.44 -3.16 -1.96
C PRO A 94 4.34 -4.05 -2.54
N GLY A 95 4.29 -5.31 -2.13
CA GLY A 95 3.39 -6.28 -2.75
C GLY A 95 3.64 -6.37 -4.26
N TYR A 96 2.59 -6.32 -5.06
CA TYR A 96 2.79 -6.35 -6.51
C TYR A 96 3.30 -5.01 -7.09
N GLY A 97 3.37 -3.94 -6.28
CA GLY A 97 3.91 -2.65 -6.71
C GLY A 97 2.87 -1.57 -6.98
N ARG A 98 1.68 -1.71 -6.42
CA ARG A 98 0.57 -0.75 -6.59
C ARG A 98 0.99 0.69 -6.30
N MET A 99 1.61 0.91 -5.13
CA MET A 99 1.99 2.26 -4.73
C MET A 99 3.27 2.74 -5.43
N VAL A 100 4.17 1.82 -5.78
CA VAL A 100 5.35 2.17 -6.58
C VAL A 100 4.93 2.80 -7.91
N GLU A 101 3.98 2.16 -8.62
CA GLU A 101 3.42 2.72 -9.86
C GLU A 101 2.79 4.09 -9.61
N ALA A 102 1.89 4.16 -8.62
CA ALA A 102 1.12 5.37 -8.34
C ALA A 102 2.04 6.55 -7.99
N ILE A 103 3.04 6.33 -7.16
CA ILE A 103 3.97 7.39 -6.75
C ILE A 103 4.87 7.80 -7.93
N ILE A 104 5.46 6.87 -8.66
CA ILE A 104 6.36 7.18 -9.79
C ILE A 104 5.64 7.98 -10.88
N LYS A 105 4.35 7.70 -11.11
CA LYS A 105 3.57 8.40 -12.13
C LYS A 105 3.04 9.77 -11.69
N ASN A 106 3.01 10.03 -10.39
CA ASN A 106 2.41 11.25 -9.86
C ASN A 106 3.39 12.19 -9.16
N PHE A 107 4.63 11.74 -8.90
CA PHE A 107 5.67 12.55 -8.24
C PHE A 107 6.97 12.53 -9.04
N ASP A 108 7.81 13.54 -8.82
CA ASP A 108 9.13 13.65 -9.45
C ASP A 108 10.16 12.80 -8.69
N VAL A 109 10.10 11.48 -8.90
CA VAL A 109 10.96 10.53 -8.20
C VAL A 109 12.29 10.38 -8.93
N LYS A 110 13.40 10.49 -8.18
CA LYS A 110 14.74 10.18 -8.68
C LYS A 110 15.08 8.72 -8.47
N LYS A 111 14.81 8.20 -7.27
CA LYS A 111 15.07 6.79 -6.97
C LYS A 111 14.07 6.25 -5.95
N TYR A 112 13.59 5.05 -6.19
CA TYR A 112 12.63 4.35 -5.35
C TYR A 112 13.21 2.99 -4.94
N ILE A 113 13.44 2.83 -3.65
CA ILE A 113 13.94 1.57 -3.08
C ILE A 113 12.75 0.75 -2.63
N VAL A 114 12.65 -0.49 -3.07
CA VAL A 114 11.65 -1.45 -2.58
C VAL A 114 12.35 -2.62 -1.90
N ILE A 115 11.89 -2.97 -0.71
CA ILE A 115 12.46 -4.05 0.10
C ILE A 115 11.35 -5.07 0.38
N ASP A 116 11.58 -6.32 -0.03
CA ASP A 116 10.66 -7.42 0.23
C ASP A 116 11.39 -8.75 0.03
N TYR A 117 10.70 -9.85 0.28
CA TYR A 117 11.23 -11.18 -0.04
C TYR A 117 11.37 -11.37 -1.54
N LYS A 118 12.35 -12.16 -1.94
CA LYS A 118 12.70 -12.43 -3.35
C LYS A 118 11.48 -12.79 -4.21
N ASN A 119 10.61 -13.66 -3.70
CA ASN A 119 9.43 -14.10 -4.46
C ASN A 119 8.43 -12.96 -4.71
N ILE A 120 8.24 -12.08 -3.72
CA ILE A 120 7.38 -10.91 -3.88
C ILE A 120 8.00 -9.93 -4.88
N LEU A 121 9.32 -9.72 -4.79
CA LEU A 121 10.02 -8.83 -5.72
C LEU A 121 9.95 -9.32 -7.17
N LEU A 122 9.88 -10.62 -7.42
CA LEU A 122 9.68 -11.16 -8.77
C LEU A 122 8.32 -10.72 -9.32
N LEU A 123 7.27 -10.82 -8.49
CA LEU A 123 5.94 -10.34 -8.86
C LEU A 123 5.94 -8.82 -9.09
N THR A 124 6.54 -8.06 -8.17
CA THR A 124 6.67 -6.60 -8.26
C THR A 124 7.34 -6.20 -9.58
N LYS A 125 8.48 -6.84 -9.90
CA LYS A 125 9.23 -6.59 -11.14
C LYS A 125 8.37 -6.87 -12.37
N LYS A 126 7.70 -8.03 -12.39
CA LYS A 126 6.84 -8.44 -13.50
C LYS A 126 5.70 -7.45 -13.75
N TYR A 127 5.05 -6.99 -12.68
CA TYR A 127 3.98 -6.00 -12.78
C TYR A 127 4.52 -4.65 -13.28
N LEU A 128 5.54 -4.11 -12.59
CA LEU A 128 6.05 -2.77 -12.87
C LEU A 128 6.68 -2.67 -14.26
N SER A 129 7.27 -3.75 -14.77
CA SER A 129 7.80 -3.76 -16.14
C SER A 129 6.71 -3.64 -17.20
N LYS A 130 5.46 -4.00 -16.86
CA LYS A 130 4.32 -3.88 -17.79
C LYS A 130 3.64 -2.52 -17.72
N VAL A 131 3.65 -1.87 -16.55
CA VAL A 131 2.87 -0.63 -16.34
C VAL A 131 3.71 0.64 -16.39
N LEU A 132 5.04 0.54 -16.26
CA LEU A 132 5.94 1.70 -16.29
C LEU A 132 6.72 1.78 -17.60
N LYS A 133 7.00 3.00 -18.03
CA LYS A 133 7.95 3.24 -19.13
C LYS A 133 9.36 2.83 -18.67
N LYS A 134 10.21 2.39 -19.59
CA LYS A 134 11.57 1.95 -19.32
C LYS A 134 12.38 2.96 -18.47
N LYS A 135 12.25 4.26 -18.77
CA LYS A 135 12.94 5.32 -18.02
C LYS A 135 12.50 5.38 -16.53
N ASP A 136 11.22 5.13 -16.27
CA ASP A 136 10.67 5.19 -14.91
C ASP A 136 10.97 3.90 -14.14
N TYR A 137 10.92 2.77 -14.81
CA TYR A 137 11.30 1.48 -14.22
C TYR A 137 12.77 1.50 -13.73
N LYS A 138 13.68 2.16 -14.47
CA LYS A 138 15.10 2.28 -14.09
C LYS A 138 15.32 3.06 -12.79
N LYS A 139 14.34 3.81 -12.32
CA LYS A 139 14.42 4.53 -11.04
C LYS A 139 14.29 3.59 -9.84
N ILE A 140 13.83 2.35 -10.05
CA ILE A 140 13.49 1.42 -8.98
C ILE A 140 14.68 0.53 -8.65
N VAL A 141 14.99 0.42 -7.37
CA VAL A 141 16.00 -0.52 -6.86
C VAL A 141 15.26 -1.57 -6.04
N PHE A 142 15.47 -2.83 -6.38
CA PHE A 142 14.84 -3.97 -5.73
C PHE A 142 15.86 -4.60 -4.77
N ILE A 143 15.53 -4.64 -3.49
CA ILE A 143 16.41 -5.21 -2.46
C ILE A 143 15.69 -6.38 -1.81
N ASP A 144 16.25 -7.57 -1.99
CA ASP A 144 15.79 -8.76 -1.27
C ASP A 144 16.02 -8.55 0.23
N PHE A 145 14.99 -8.79 1.02
CA PHE A 145 15.04 -8.65 2.47
C PHE A 145 16.25 -9.40 3.08
N GLU A 146 16.54 -10.59 2.58
CA GLU A 146 17.67 -11.40 3.09
C GLU A 146 19.02 -10.73 2.85
N ASN A 147 19.13 -9.91 1.82
CA ASN A 147 20.34 -9.18 1.47
C ASN A 147 20.38 -7.75 2.03
N PHE A 148 19.31 -7.34 2.71
CA PHE A 148 19.23 -6.01 3.29
C PHE A 148 20.01 -5.95 4.60
N LYS A 149 20.93 -5.00 4.68
CA LYS A 149 21.74 -4.81 5.88
C LYS A 149 21.34 -3.50 6.57
N PHE A 150 21.02 -3.59 7.85
CA PHE A 150 20.71 -2.44 8.69
C PHE A 150 22.00 -1.72 9.12
N GLN A 151 22.82 -1.33 8.13
CA GLN A 151 24.06 -0.60 8.35
C GLN A 151 23.85 0.87 7.98
N LYS A 152 24.30 1.77 8.85
CA LYS A 152 24.05 3.22 8.76
C LYS A 152 24.39 3.81 7.39
N ASP A 153 25.44 3.33 6.76
CA ASP A 153 25.94 3.86 5.49
C ASP A 153 25.55 3.02 4.26
N PHE A 154 24.73 2.00 4.42
CA PHE A 154 24.37 1.06 3.34
C PHE A 154 23.88 1.80 2.09
N PHE A 155 22.94 2.73 2.26
CA PHE A 155 22.34 3.46 1.14
C PHE A 155 23.27 4.52 0.56
N ILE A 156 24.12 5.12 1.40
CA ILE A 156 25.12 6.08 0.94
C ILE A 156 26.14 5.37 0.04
N LYS A 157 26.75 4.29 0.54
CA LYS A 157 27.81 3.56 -0.17
C LYS A 157 27.31 2.93 -1.47
N LYS A 158 26.11 2.37 -1.45
CA LYS A 158 25.65 1.55 -2.58
C LYS A 158 24.84 2.35 -3.61
N TYR A 159 24.11 3.36 -3.18
CA TYR A 159 23.16 4.05 -4.04
C TYR A 159 23.30 5.58 -4.04
N ASN A 160 24.27 6.10 -3.29
CA ASN A 160 24.50 7.54 -3.10
C ASN A 160 23.22 8.25 -2.58
N ILE A 161 22.53 7.61 -1.63
CA ILE A 161 21.35 8.18 -0.96
C ILE A 161 21.71 8.45 0.49
N LYS A 162 21.79 9.73 0.85
CA LYS A 162 22.09 10.16 2.22
C LYS A 162 20.81 10.11 3.08
N ASN A 163 19.72 10.65 2.57
CA ASN A 163 18.44 10.68 3.25
C ASN A 163 17.30 10.38 2.28
N PHE A 164 16.26 9.74 2.79
CA PHE A 164 15.00 9.54 2.09
C PHE A 164 14.05 10.67 2.42
N ASP A 165 13.31 11.14 1.43
CA ASP A 165 12.20 12.07 1.67
C ASP A 165 11.07 11.36 2.40
N LEU A 166 10.90 10.07 2.11
CA LEU A 166 9.78 9.29 2.64
C LEU A 166 10.17 7.83 2.84
N PHE A 167 9.90 7.32 4.04
CA PHE A 167 9.79 5.89 4.32
C PHE A 167 8.30 5.52 4.23
N PHE A 168 7.97 4.56 3.38
CA PHE A 168 6.59 4.20 3.08
C PHE A 168 6.30 2.76 3.45
N ASN A 169 5.17 2.52 4.09
CA ASN A 169 4.64 1.18 4.33
C ASN A 169 3.12 1.25 4.38
N SER A 170 2.49 0.42 3.56
CA SER A 170 1.03 0.31 3.53
C SER A 170 0.64 -1.16 3.53
N ASP A 171 -0.07 -1.55 4.58
CA ASP A 171 -0.71 -2.86 4.74
C ASP A 171 0.25 -4.08 4.73
N SER A 172 1.51 -3.93 5.11
CA SER A 172 2.43 -5.09 5.20
C SER A 172 2.99 -5.34 6.61
N PHE A 173 3.12 -4.33 7.44
CA PHE A 173 3.74 -4.50 8.77
C PHE A 173 2.96 -5.44 9.68
N HIS A 174 1.65 -5.56 9.52
CA HIS A 174 0.86 -6.48 10.33
C HIS A 174 1.19 -7.97 10.06
N GLU A 175 1.91 -8.25 8.97
CA GLU A 175 2.34 -9.61 8.60
C GLU A 175 3.80 -9.90 9.02
N ILE A 176 4.49 -8.90 9.54
CA ILE A 176 5.92 -8.98 9.90
C ILE A 176 6.06 -9.04 11.43
N GLU A 177 7.05 -9.79 11.90
CA GLU A 177 7.34 -9.86 13.34
C GLU A 177 7.68 -8.47 13.91
N LYS A 178 7.14 -8.17 15.09
CA LYS A 178 7.33 -6.88 15.77
C LYS A 178 8.81 -6.49 15.91
N LYS A 179 9.68 -7.47 16.20
CA LYS A 179 11.12 -7.20 16.34
C LYS A 179 11.76 -6.73 15.03
N VAL A 180 11.27 -7.24 13.91
CA VAL A 180 11.75 -6.84 12.57
C VAL A 180 11.20 -5.46 12.20
N ILE A 181 9.92 -5.21 12.47
CA ILE A 181 9.31 -3.89 12.27
C ILE A 181 10.10 -2.83 13.04
N LYS A 182 10.41 -3.11 14.32
CA LYS A 182 11.19 -2.20 15.17
C LYS A 182 12.57 -1.90 14.55
N LYS A 183 13.24 -2.91 13.98
CA LYS A 183 14.52 -2.71 13.28
C LYS A 183 14.34 -1.75 12.09
N TYR A 184 13.31 -1.95 11.27
CA TYR A 184 13.04 -1.05 10.14
C TYR A 184 12.77 0.38 10.62
N ILE A 185 11.86 0.55 11.57
CA ILE A 185 11.49 1.87 12.06
C ILE A 185 12.72 2.59 12.63
N ASN A 186 13.47 1.91 13.50
CA ASN A 186 14.68 2.49 14.09
C ASN A 186 15.72 2.88 13.03
N TYR A 187 15.95 1.99 12.07
CA TYR A 187 16.93 2.25 11.01
C TYR A 187 16.52 3.46 10.16
N PHE A 188 15.29 3.44 9.66
CA PHE A 188 14.81 4.51 8.78
C PHE A 188 14.58 5.83 9.53
N ALA A 189 14.41 5.80 10.85
CA ALA A 189 14.29 7.03 11.66
C ALA A 189 15.54 7.92 11.54
N PHE A 190 16.70 7.31 11.30
CA PHE A 190 17.96 8.06 11.15
C PHE A 190 18.18 8.61 9.73
N ILE A 191 17.51 8.04 8.74
CA ILE A 191 17.81 8.34 7.34
C ILE A 191 16.56 8.70 6.52
N SER A 192 15.43 8.99 7.18
CA SER A 192 14.21 9.40 6.48
C SER A 192 13.59 10.62 7.14
N ASN A 193 13.25 11.59 6.32
CA ASN A 193 12.66 12.86 6.80
C ASN A 193 11.19 12.67 7.21
N ASN A 194 10.48 11.76 6.56
CA ASN A 194 9.05 11.53 6.79
C ASN A 194 8.74 10.04 6.76
N PHE A 195 7.66 9.69 7.47
CA PHE A 195 7.13 8.34 7.52
C PHE A 195 5.66 8.35 7.09
N PHE A 196 5.30 7.43 6.21
CA PHE A 196 3.92 7.06 5.97
C PHE A 196 3.77 5.59 6.35
N ILE A 197 3.04 5.33 7.42
CA ILE A 197 2.78 3.96 7.87
C ILE A 197 1.27 3.80 8.04
N LYS A 198 0.68 2.93 7.24
CA LYS A 198 -0.75 2.65 7.25
C LYS A 198 -0.94 1.13 7.32
N ASN A 199 -1.42 0.67 8.45
CA ASN A 199 -1.63 -0.77 8.67
C ASN A 199 -2.91 -0.99 9.47
N ALA A 200 -3.52 -2.15 9.29
CA ALA A 200 -4.69 -2.55 10.05
C ALA A 200 -4.30 -2.78 11.51
N VAL A 201 -4.82 -1.97 12.40
CA VAL A 201 -4.60 -2.14 13.85
C VAL A 201 -5.65 -3.11 14.37
N GLY A 202 -5.19 -4.13 15.09
CA GLY A 202 -6.09 -5.15 15.63
C GLY A 202 -6.52 -6.19 14.60
N LYS A 203 -5.74 -6.38 13.54
CA LYS A 203 -5.99 -7.46 12.59
C LYS A 203 -5.77 -8.80 13.27
N TYR A 204 -6.73 -9.68 13.16
CA TYR A 204 -6.67 -10.99 13.81
C TYR A 204 -5.62 -11.88 13.13
N LYS A 205 -4.91 -12.66 13.93
CA LYS A 205 -4.21 -13.83 13.42
C LYS A 205 -5.27 -14.82 12.93
N PRO A 206 -4.96 -15.71 11.98
CA PRO A 206 -5.95 -16.68 11.49
C PRO A 206 -6.64 -17.48 12.58
N LYS A 207 -5.90 -17.90 13.60
CA LYS A 207 -6.44 -18.62 14.75
C LYS A 207 -7.46 -17.78 15.54
N ASP A 208 -7.12 -16.51 15.75
CA ASP A 208 -8.00 -15.59 16.49
C ASP A 208 -9.28 -15.29 15.69
N LEU A 209 -9.14 -15.18 14.37
CA LEU A 209 -10.28 -14.96 13.48
C LEU A 209 -11.26 -16.13 13.53
N ILE A 210 -10.75 -17.37 13.52
CA ILE A 210 -11.58 -18.57 13.61
C ILE A 210 -12.35 -18.55 14.93
N ASN A 211 -11.66 -18.28 16.04
CA ASN A 211 -12.28 -18.22 17.37
C ASN A 211 -13.35 -17.12 17.42
N HIS A 212 -13.09 -15.97 16.83
CA HIS A 212 -14.04 -14.87 16.77
C HIS A 212 -15.29 -15.25 15.94
N LEU A 213 -15.10 -15.89 14.80
CA LEU A 213 -16.22 -16.31 13.96
C LEU A 213 -17.11 -17.33 14.68
N VAL A 214 -16.49 -18.27 15.40
CA VAL A 214 -17.21 -19.30 16.14
C VAL A 214 -17.97 -18.68 17.34
N ASN A 215 -17.34 -17.80 18.09
CA ASN A 215 -17.89 -17.25 19.34
C ASN A 215 -18.66 -15.95 19.11
N ARG A 216 -18.62 -15.37 17.92
CA ARG A 216 -19.27 -14.09 17.57
C ARG A 216 -18.95 -12.94 18.53
N LYS A 217 -17.74 -12.99 19.13
CA LYS A 217 -17.28 -11.95 20.05
C LYS A 217 -15.99 -11.30 19.53
N VAL A 218 -15.99 -9.99 19.46
CA VAL A 218 -14.77 -9.24 19.17
C VAL A 218 -13.97 -9.14 20.47
N PRO A 219 -12.69 -9.55 20.48
CA PRO A 219 -11.88 -9.38 21.68
C PRO A 219 -11.91 -7.94 22.19
N SER A 220 -12.07 -7.79 23.50
CA SER A 220 -12.24 -6.48 24.14
C SER A 220 -11.03 -5.55 23.97
N ASN A 221 -9.85 -6.12 23.77
CA ASN A 221 -8.61 -5.37 23.56
C ASN A 221 -8.43 -4.87 22.12
N ILE A 222 -9.34 -5.25 21.20
CA ILE A 222 -9.28 -4.81 19.82
C ILE A 222 -10.26 -3.67 19.62
N LYS A 223 -9.76 -2.48 19.45
CA LYS A 223 -10.57 -1.31 19.12
C LYS A 223 -11.04 -1.43 17.67
N ARG A 224 -12.29 -1.12 17.44
CA ARG A 224 -12.88 -1.13 16.11
C ARG A 224 -12.38 0.05 15.31
N LEU A 225 -11.48 -0.20 14.38
CA LEU A 225 -10.88 0.81 13.53
C LEU A 225 -11.26 0.61 12.05
N GLY A 226 -12.44 0.11 11.81
CA GLY A 226 -12.98 -0.10 10.47
C GLY A 226 -12.55 -1.41 9.82
N PHE A 227 -11.29 -1.75 9.91
CA PHE A 227 -10.76 -2.97 9.25
C PHE A 227 -11.18 -4.27 9.92
N CYS A 228 -11.42 -4.22 11.21
CA CYS A 228 -11.79 -5.41 11.99
C CYS A 228 -13.30 -5.56 12.10
N ASN A 229 -14.04 -4.64 11.52
CA ASN A 229 -15.48 -4.66 11.49
C ASN A 229 -16.01 -5.22 10.17
N GLU A 230 -17.23 -5.71 10.23
CA GLU A 230 -17.97 -6.15 9.05
C GLU A 230 -18.26 -4.97 8.11
N GLU A 231 -18.31 -3.77 8.64
CA GLU A 231 -18.52 -2.55 7.88
C GLU A 231 -17.18 -1.95 7.50
N ILE A 232 -16.77 -2.10 6.26
CA ILE A 232 -15.62 -1.39 5.73
C ILE A 232 -16.08 0.02 5.39
N ASN A 233 -15.56 0.96 6.14
CA ASN A 233 -15.76 2.36 5.84
C ASN A 233 -14.46 2.94 5.31
N ILE A 234 -14.45 3.33 4.06
CA ILE A 234 -13.27 3.92 3.41
C ILE A 234 -12.79 5.16 4.17
N PHE A 235 -13.70 5.88 4.82
CA PHE A 235 -13.35 7.06 5.61
C PHE A 235 -12.55 6.72 6.88
N ASP A 236 -12.70 5.51 7.42
CA ASP A 236 -11.94 5.09 8.59
C ASP A 236 -10.45 4.94 8.29
N ARG A 237 -10.11 4.68 7.03
CA ARG A 237 -8.70 4.63 6.59
C ARG A 237 -8.01 5.97 6.79
N ARG A 238 -8.71 7.08 6.58
CA ARG A 238 -8.16 8.43 6.80
C ARG A 238 -7.83 8.65 8.26
N LYS A 239 -8.66 8.14 9.17
CA LYS A 239 -8.40 8.21 10.62
C LYS A 239 -7.17 7.39 10.98
N LEU A 240 -7.02 6.19 10.39
CA LEU A 240 -5.84 5.35 10.63
C LEU A 240 -4.56 6.02 10.18
N VAL A 241 -4.58 6.68 9.03
CA VAL A 241 -3.42 7.42 8.52
C VAL A 241 -3.07 8.59 9.45
N SER A 242 -4.06 9.30 9.97
CA SER A 242 -3.82 10.41 10.90
C SER A 242 -3.31 9.91 12.27
N GLN A 243 -3.80 8.76 12.71
CA GLN A 243 -3.38 8.14 13.98
C GLN A 243 -1.95 7.60 13.91
N SER A 244 -1.56 7.03 12.76
CA SER A 244 -0.18 6.55 12.60
C SER A 244 0.84 7.69 12.69
N LYS A 245 0.48 8.89 12.24
CA LYS A 245 1.32 10.08 12.43
C LYS A 245 1.54 10.42 13.91
N LYS A 246 0.49 10.33 14.74
CA LYS A 246 0.59 10.59 16.19
C LYS A 246 1.44 9.53 16.89
N PHE A 247 1.34 8.28 16.45
CA PHE A 247 2.09 7.17 17.05
C PHE A 247 3.60 7.28 16.82
N LEU A 248 3.97 7.85 15.68
CA LEU A 248 5.39 8.01 15.31
C LEU A 248 6.04 9.26 15.93
N LYS A 249 5.24 10.19 16.45
CA LYS A 249 5.75 11.33 17.22
C LYS A 249 5.98 11.05 18.70
N UNK A 250 5.38 10.20 18.92
CA UNK A 250 5.47 9.81 20.12
C UNK A 250 6.52 9.09 20.44
#